data_01952eafdf9c92c177958533c4600ed9
#
_entry.id   01952eafdf9c92c177958533c4600ed9
#
_cell.length_a   1.000
_cell.length_b   1.000
_cell.length_c   1.000
_cell.angle_alpha   90.00
_cell.angle_beta   90.00
_cell.angle_gamma   90.00
#
_symmetry.space_group_name_H-M   'P 1'
#
loop_
_entity.id
_entity.type
_entity.pdbx_description
1 polymer ?
#
loop_
_entity_poly.entity_id
_entity_poly.type
_entity_poly.pdbx_seq_one_letter_code
_entity_poly.pdbx_strand_id
1 'polypeptide(L)'
;MLFPLWTSLLVRSYAWMVLLQRTGIVNQVLGDLGLIAAPLPLVYNELGVVIGMTHVLLPFAVLPIYAGMRQVDPALLRAGHFFRVFLPLTAPGVAAGALLVFVLAMGYFVIPALLGGRGAITIAMLIERQITMLLNWGFGSALSVLLIASVLLVLGLATWLAGVRLPEVGGRSRPVATGGQVEDADEKPLDGTRWQGGARLEQPVAAPMLRRRPGRARRRWLRCAAGPAWLGIAAGAVYVFLLAPIALVVAMSFSSSQYLRFPPPGLSLQWFRAYFGSAEWIDATLLSLEIAVVTMIAGTVLGTLGAIGLVRVRHWSTRALYGVLLSPMIAPQIITATACYALFVKLRLVGSVVAIAAAHTVLATPFVIVTVSSALAQVDERLEWAARGLGMGPLRAFVSITAPLIMPAIASGAVFAFITSFDEVVIALFLTGTAHPTLPRKMWDAVAMQLDPTLAAVSTIMVAMSVLVLLIGQASRVWFDRYHTAARSDAV
;
A
#
# COMPACT_ATOMS: atom_id res chain seq x y z
N MET A 1 5.04 -5.67 -9.79
CA MET A 1 4.32 -4.38 -9.84
C MET A 1 4.24 -3.64 -8.50
N LEU A 2 4.30 -4.32 -7.34
CA LEU A 2 4.17 -3.65 -6.04
C LEU A 2 5.47 -3.03 -5.50
N PHE A 3 6.63 -3.40 -6.06
CA PHE A 3 7.93 -2.88 -5.60
C PHE A 3 8.01 -1.34 -5.56
N PRO A 4 7.50 -0.59 -6.55
CA PRO A 4 7.52 0.87 -6.50
C PRO A 4 6.71 1.47 -5.35
N LEU A 5 5.69 0.76 -4.82
CA LEU A 5 4.94 1.24 -3.65
C LEU A 5 5.80 1.32 -2.38
N TRP A 6 6.87 0.53 -2.33
CA TRP A 6 7.76 0.44 -1.19
C TRP A 6 8.99 1.36 -1.29
N THR A 7 9.08 2.11 -2.38
CA THR A 7 10.15 3.10 -2.58
C THR A 7 9.66 4.49 -2.22
N SER A 8 10.54 5.27 -1.64
CA SER A 8 10.25 6.64 -1.20
C SER A 8 9.60 7.48 -2.31
N LEU A 9 8.57 8.24 -1.92
CA LEU A 9 7.91 9.20 -2.77
C LEU A 9 8.89 10.28 -3.27
N LEU A 10 9.74 10.78 -2.40
CA LEU A 10 10.75 11.78 -2.75
C LEU A 10 11.77 11.23 -3.73
N VAL A 11 12.22 9.98 -3.52
CA VAL A 11 13.14 9.30 -4.43
C VAL A 11 12.55 9.23 -5.84
N ARG A 12 11.29 8.85 -5.96
CA ARG A 12 10.60 8.77 -7.25
C ARG A 12 10.42 10.14 -7.91
N SER A 13 10.06 11.15 -7.12
CA SER A 13 9.91 12.53 -7.61
C SER A 13 11.23 13.08 -8.10
N TYR A 14 12.30 12.90 -7.33
CA TYR A 14 13.66 13.27 -7.72
C TYR A 14 14.12 12.55 -8.99
N ALA A 15 13.86 11.24 -9.08
CA ALA A 15 14.18 10.47 -10.28
C ALA A 15 13.51 11.04 -11.54
N TRP A 16 12.22 11.41 -11.44
CA TRP A 16 11.51 12.04 -12.55
C TRP A 16 12.04 13.44 -12.89
N MET A 17 12.46 14.22 -11.89
CA MET A 17 13.13 15.48 -12.17
C MET A 17 14.39 15.28 -13.02
N VAL A 18 15.23 14.29 -12.66
CA VAL A 18 16.47 13.98 -13.39
C VAL A 18 16.16 13.44 -14.81
N LEU A 19 15.14 12.58 -14.95
CA LEU A 19 14.75 12.01 -16.25
C LEU A 19 14.23 13.07 -17.22
N LEU A 20 13.39 14.01 -16.73
CA LEU A 20 12.64 14.96 -17.54
C LEU A 20 13.36 16.30 -17.73
N GLN A 21 14.47 16.58 -17.04
CA GLN A 21 15.24 17.80 -17.25
C GLN A 21 15.71 17.96 -18.71
N ARG A 22 16.05 19.15 -19.14
CA ARG A 22 16.47 19.43 -20.53
C ARG A 22 17.64 18.58 -21.01
N THR A 23 18.58 18.28 -20.13
CA THR A 23 19.72 17.39 -20.35
C THR A 23 19.47 15.94 -19.89
N GLY A 24 18.21 15.64 -19.57
CA GLY A 24 17.79 14.32 -19.05
C GLY A 24 17.70 13.28 -20.17
N ILE A 25 17.63 12.01 -19.73
CA ILE A 25 17.63 10.83 -20.63
C ILE A 25 16.49 10.90 -21.64
N VAL A 26 15.29 11.34 -21.22
CA VAL A 26 14.13 11.39 -22.14
C VAL A 26 14.41 12.31 -23.30
N ASN A 27 14.93 13.52 -23.06
CA ASN A 27 15.31 14.44 -24.12
C ASN A 27 16.47 13.95 -24.96
N GLN A 28 17.48 13.29 -24.36
CA GLN A 28 18.61 12.70 -25.09
C GLN A 28 18.12 11.61 -26.05
N VAL A 29 17.33 10.64 -25.58
CA VAL A 29 16.81 9.56 -26.42
C VAL A 29 15.92 10.10 -27.54
N LEU A 30 15.05 11.07 -27.25
CA LEU A 30 14.20 11.68 -28.29
C LEU A 30 15.02 12.43 -29.35
N GLY A 31 16.11 13.11 -28.94
CA GLY A 31 17.04 13.78 -29.84
C GLY A 31 17.84 12.78 -30.70
N ASP A 32 18.39 11.73 -30.09
CA ASP A 32 19.16 10.68 -30.78
C ASP A 32 18.31 9.91 -31.80
N LEU A 33 17.00 9.74 -31.51
CA LEU A 33 16.03 9.16 -32.45
C LEU A 33 15.56 10.13 -33.54
N GLY A 34 16.01 11.39 -33.52
CA GLY A 34 15.60 12.42 -34.46
C GLY A 34 14.15 12.89 -34.32
N LEU A 35 13.49 12.56 -33.19
CA LEU A 35 12.08 12.91 -32.96
C LEU A 35 11.90 14.38 -32.54
N ILE A 36 12.96 15.02 -32.00
CA ILE A 36 12.94 16.42 -31.57
C ILE A 36 14.19 17.15 -32.08
N ALA A 37 14.03 18.40 -32.48
CA ALA A 37 15.14 19.26 -32.93
C ALA A 37 15.79 20.02 -31.77
N ALA A 38 15.07 20.20 -30.64
CA ALA A 38 15.54 20.89 -29.46
C ALA A 38 14.95 20.24 -28.18
N PRO A 39 15.66 20.29 -27.04
CA PRO A 39 15.19 19.70 -25.79
C PRO A 39 13.84 20.27 -25.34
N LEU A 40 12.87 19.40 -25.09
CA LEU A 40 11.53 19.76 -24.62
C LEU A 40 11.56 20.17 -23.14
N PRO A 41 10.80 21.16 -22.72
CA PRO A 41 10.63 21.49 -21.31
C PRO A 41 9.65 20.51 -20.65
N LEU A 42 10.12 19.31 -20.26
CA LEU A 42 9.28 18.25 -19.71
C LEU A 42 9.14 18.33 -18.18
N VAL A 43 9.93 19.16 -17.51
CA VAL A 43 9.87 19.40 -16.05
C VAL A 43 9.44 20.84 -15.79
N TYR A 44 8.92 21.11 -14.60
CA TYR A 44 8.37 22.40 -14.14
C TYR A 44 7.14 22.85 -14.94
N ASN A 45 6.30 21.89 -15.32
CA ASN A 45 5.04 22.13 -16.02
C ASN A 45 4.00 21.05 -15.70
N GLU A 46 2.78 21.20 -16.21
CA GLU A 46 1.69 20.26 -16.00
C GLU A 46 2.01 18.85 -16.51
N LEU A 47 2.71 18.73 -17.65
CA LEU A 47 3.08 17.42 -18.21
C LEU A 47 4.00 16.64 -17.27
N GLY A 48 4.99 17.30 -16.68
CA GLY A 48 5.85 16.68 -15.68
C GLY A 48 5.07 16.19 -14.46
N VAL A 49 4.09 16.97 -14.00
CA VAL A 49 3.18 16.55 -12.90
C VAL A 49 2.39 15.31 -13.30
N VAL A 50 1.77 15.31 -14.48
CA VAL A 50 0.95 14.19 -14.96
C VAL A 50 1.78 12.90 -15.06
N ILE A 51 2.99 12.98 -15.59
CA ILE A 51 3.90 11.82 -15.69
C ILE A 51 4.26 11.30 -14.30
N GLY A 52 4.71 12.18 -13.39
CA GLY A 52 5.09 11.80 -12.03
C GLY A 52 3.91 11.25 -11.22
N MET A 53 2.74 11.89 -11.31
CA MET A 53 1.52 11.43 -10.64
C MET A 53 1.06 10.08 -11.19
N THR A 54 1.08 9.89 -12.51
CA THR A 54 0.74 8.61 -13.13
C THR A 54 1.65 7.49 -12.62
N HIS A 55 2.95 7.74 -12.58
CA HIS A 55 3.92 6.76 -12.08
C HIS A 55 3.62 6.33 -10.62
N VAL A 56 3.35 7.29 -9.74
CA VAL A 56 3.15 7.01 -8.32
C VAL A 56 1.78 6.39 -8.04
N LEU A 57 0.75 6.82 -8.77
CA LEU A 57 -0.63 6.38 -8.54
C LEU A 57 -1.01 5.12 -9.32
N LEU A 58 -0.27 4.75 -10.36
CA LEU A 58 -0.54 3.56 -11.18
C LEU A 58 -0.67 2.26 -10.37
N PRO A 59 0.21 1.94 -9.39
CA PRO A 59 0.05 0.74 -8.58
C PRO A 59 -1.26 0.72 -7.78
N PHE A 60 -1.73 1.89 -7.32
CA PHE A 60 -3.00 2.02 -6.59
C PHE A 60 -4.22 1.78 -7.49
N ALA A 61 -4.14 2.14 -8.78
CA ALA A 61 -5.17 1.80 -9.76
C ALA A 61 -5.20 0.29 -10.06
N VAL A 62 -4.02 -0.31 -10.25
CA VAL A 62 -3.89 -1.72 -10.67
C VAL A 62 -4.45 -2.68 -9.63
N LEU A 63 -4.29 -2.40 -8.32
CA LEU A 63 -4.71 -3.32 -7.25
C LEU A 63 -6.22 -3.61 -7.25
N PRO A 64 -7.13 -2.61 -7.21
CA PRO A 64 -8.57 -2.86 -7.25
C PRO A 64 -9.03 -3.47 -8.58
N ILE A 65 -8.44 -3.04 -9.70
CA ILE A 65 -8.72 -3.58 -11.02
C ILE A 65 -8.37 -5.07 -11.08
N TYR A 66 -7.17 -5.43 -10.62
CA TYR A 66 -6.71 -6.82 -10.58
C TYR A 66 -7.57 -7.68 -9.65
N ALA A 67 -7.95 -7.15 -8.48
CA ALA A 67 -8.84 -7.83 -7.54
C ALA A 67 -10.21 -8.12 -8.19
N GLY A 68 -10.79 -7.15 -8.91
CA GLY A 68 -12.03 -7.32 -9.66
C GLY A 68 -11.89 -8.36 -10.77
N MET A 69 -10.78 -8.32 -11.53
CA MET A 69 -10.52 -9.31 -12.59
C MET A 69 -10.41 -10.75 -12.07
N ARG A 70 -9.81 -10.95 -10.88
CA ARG A 70 -9.65 -12.28 -10.28
C ARG A 70 -10.96 -12.93 -9.84
N GLN A 71 -12.01 -12.15 -9.67
CA GLN A 71 -13.33 -12.67 -9.28
C GLN A 71 -14.13 -13.20 -10.47
N VAL A 72 -13.72 -12.90 -11.72
CA VAL A 72 -14.39 -13.35 -12.94
C VAL A 72 -14.02 -14.80 -13.22
N ASP A 73 -15.02 -15.68 -13.35
CA ASP A 73 -14.82 -17.09 -13.70
C ASP A 73 -14.21 -17.20 -15.09
N PRO A 74 -13.07 -17.90 -15.25
CA PRO A 74 -12.46 -18.16 -16.57
C PRO A 74 -13.38 -18.88 -17.57
N ALA A 75 -14.42 -19.58 -17.11
CA ALA A 75 -15.41 -20.23 -17.97
C ALA A 75 -16.25 -19.19 -18.72
N LEU A 76 -16.64 -18.10 -18.03
CA LEU A 76 -17.40 -17.00 -18.64
C LEU A 76 -16.59 -16.27 -19.72
N LEU A 77 -15.27 -16.20 -19.57
CA LEU A 77 -14.38 -15.57 -20.55
C LEU A 77 -14.29 -16.36 -21.86
N ARG A 78 -14.49 -17.68 -21.81
CA ARG A 78 -14.48 -18.54 -23.01
C ARG A 78 -15.82 -18.47 -23.77
N ALA A 79 -16.91 -18.21 -23.07
CA ALA A 79 -18.25 -18.14 -23.63
C ALA A 79 -18.65 -16.73 -24.08
N GLY A 80 -17.94 -15.68 -23.64
CA GLY A 80 -18.37 -14.29 -23.82
C GLY A 80 -17.35 -13.39 -24.53
N HIS A 81 -17.87 -12.30 -25.13
CA HIS A 81 -17.05 -11.27 -25.78
C HIS A 81 -16.51 -10.31 -24.73
N PHE A 82 -15.29 -9.81 -24.96
CA PHE A 82 -14.57 -8.88 -24.06
C PHE A 82 -15.46 -7.68 -23.62
N PHE A 83 -16.08 -6.99 -24.56
CA PHE A 83 -16.91 -5.80 -24.27
C PHE A 83 -18.26 -6.11 -23.62
N ARG A 84 -18.85 -7.29 -23.87
CA ARG A 84 -20.19 -7.63 -23.38
C ARG A 84 -20.20 -8.38 -22.06
N VAL A 85 -19.12 -9.06 -21.72
CA VAL A 85 -19.04 -9.90 -20.52
C VAL A 85 -17.91 -9.46 -19.60
N PHE A 86 -16.66 -9.45 -20.11
CA PHE A 86 -15.50 -9.17 -19.27
C PHE A 86 -15.49 -7.74 -18.74
N LEU A 87 -15.65 -6.76 -19.63
CA LEU A 87 -15.58 -5.34 -19.25
C LEU A 87 -16.68 -4.94 -18.24
N PRO A 88 -17.98 -5.31 -18.42
CA PRO A 88 -19.01 -5.03 -17.43
C PRO A 88 -18.77 -5.71 -16.08
N LEU A 89 -18.29 -6.96 -16.07
CA LEU A 89 -17.99 -7.68 -14.83
C LEU A 89 -16.79 -7.10 -14.07
N THR A 90 -15.82 -6.52 -14.78
CA THR A 90 -14.65 -5.87 -14.17
C THR A 90 -14.84 -4.37 -13.93
N ALA A 91 -15.87 -3.76 -14.49
CA ALA A 91 -16.16 -2.32 -14.36
C ALA A 91 -16.20 -1.82 -12.91
N PRO A 92 -16.77 -2.53 -11.92
CA PRO A 92 -16.73 -2.10 -10.52
C PRO A 92 -15.29 -1.99 -9.97
N GLY A 93 -14.40 -2.91 -10.36
CA GLY A 93 -12.99 -2.86 -9.99
C GLY A 93 -12.24 -1.68 -10.64
N VAL A 94 -12.55 -1.40 -11.92
CA VAL A 94 -12.01 -0.24 -12.66
C VAL A 94 -12.51 1.07 -12.03
N ALA A 95 -13.80 1.17 -11.72
CA ALA A 95 -14.38 2.34 -11.08
C ALA A 95 -13.77 2.59 -9.69
N ALA A 96 -13.61 1.54 -8.89
CA ALA A 96 -12.96 1.63 -7.58
C ALA A 96 -11.50 2.10 -7.69
N GLY A 97 -10.74 1.57 -8.65
CA GLY A 97 -9.37 2.00 -8.91
C GLY A 97 -9.27 3.45 -9.37
N ALA A 98 -10.13 3.86 -10.30
CA ALA A 98 -10.19 5.23 -10.79
C ALA A 98 -10.57 6.22 -9.68
N LEU A 99 -11.57 5.88 -8.85
CA LEU A 99 -12.00 6.69 -7.73
C LEU A 99 -10.90 6.84 -6.69
N LEU A 100 -10.21 5.74 -6.33
CA LEU A 100 -9.08 5.76 -5.40
C LEU A 100 -7.97 6.69 -5.89
N VAL A 101 -7.57 6.54 -7.17
CA VAL A 101 -6.52 7.38 -7.78
C VAL A 101 -6.94 8.84 -7.81
N PHE A 102 -8.20 9.14 -8.16
CA PHE A 102 -8.71 10.50 -8.20
C PHE A 102 -8.66 11.17 -6.81
N VAL A 103 -9.14 10.47 -5.78
CA VAL A 103 -9.11 10.97 -4.39
C VAL A 103 -7.69 11.23 -3.91
N LEU A 104 -6.78 10.27 -4.17
CA LEU A 104 -5.37 10.44 -3.81
C LEU A 104 -4.75 11.61 -4.57
N ALA A 105 -5.03 11.76 -5.87
CA ALA A 105 -4.48 12.83 -6.70
C ALA A 105 -4.91 14.22 -6.23
N MET A 106 -6.15 14.39 -5.78
CA MET A 106 -6.63 15.69 -5.27
C MET A 106 -5.84 16.20 -4.07
N GLY A 107 -5.37 15.30 -3.20
CA GLY A 107 -4.61 15.65 -2.01
C GLY A 107 -3.10 15.62 -2.18
N TYR A 108 -2.62 15.32 -3.37
CA TYR A 108 -1.19 15.15 -3.61
C TYR A 108 -0.45 16.49 -3.59
N PHE A 109 0.63 16.55 -2.80
CA PHE A 109 1.44 17.76 -2.61
C PHE A 109 2.82 17.64 -3.27
N VAL A 110 3.56 16.58 -2.96
CA VAL A 110 5.01 16.46 -3.23
C VAL A 110 5.36 16.54 -4.71
N ILE A 111 4.66 15.76 -5.56
CA ILE A 111 4.95 15.71 -7.00
C ILE A 111 4.64 17.04 -7.69
N PRO A 112 3.46 17.65 -7.50
CA PRO A 112 3.18 18.98 -8.07
C PRO A 112 4.17 20.04 -7.60
N ALA A 113 4.59 20.01 -6.34
CA ALA A 113 5.53 20.97 -5.79
C ALA A 113 6.94 20.85 -6.41
N LEU A 114 7.38 19.62 -6.74
CA LEU A 114 8.72 19.38 -7.32
C LEU A 114 8.73 19.47 -8.85
N LEU A 115 7.70 18.97 -9.52
CA LEU A 115 7.66 18.85 -10.99
C LEU A 115 6.82 19.92 -11.69
N GLY A 116 5.93 20.63 -10.97
CA GLY A 116 4.89 21.46 -11.59
C GLY A 116 5.30 22.87 -11.93
N GLY A 117 6.29 23.45 -11.27
CA GLY A 117 6.68 24.83 -11.49
C GLY A 117 5.56 25.86 -11.17
N ARG A 118 5.65 27.03 -11.78
CA ARG A 118 4.73 28.17 -11.49
C ARG A 118 3.32 27.98 -12.06
N GLY A 119 3.13 27.14 -13.07
CA GLY A 119 1.84 26.96 -13.76
C GLY A 119 0.96 25.86 -13.16
N ALA A 120 1.51 24.93 -12.39
CA ALA A 120 0.82 23.76 -11.90
C ALA A 120 0.61 23.80 -10.37
N ILE A 121 -0.03 24.86 -9.89
CA ILE A 121 -0.30 25.03 -8.45
C ILE A 121 -1.55 24.24 -8.06
N THR A 122 -1.41 23.28 -7.14
CA THR A 122 -2.53 22.52 -6.58
C THR A 122 -3.07 23.16 -5.31
N ILE A 123 -4.32 22.79 -4.94
CA ILE A 123 -4.92 23.25 -3.68
C ILE A 123 -4.09 22.80 -2.46
N ALA A 124 -3.46 21.64 -2.51
CA ALA A 124 -2.57 21.14 -1.45
C ALA A 124 -1.34 22.07 -1.28
N MET A 125 -0.75 22.54 -2.38
CA MET A 125 0.35 23.52 -2.33
C MET A 125 -0.09 24.88 -1.78
N LEU A 126 -1.32 25.31 -2.10
CA LEU A 126 -1.87 26.53 -1.54
C LEU A 126 -2.09 26.43 -0.04
N ILE A 127 -2.62 25.30 0.46
CA ILE A 127 -2.79 25.04 1.89
C ILE A 127 -1.44 25.12 2.61
N GLU A 128 -0.44 24.41 2.09
CA GLU A 128 0.90 24.41 2.67
C GLU A 128 1.46 25.84 2.74
N ARG A 129 1.44 26.57 1.63
CA ARG A 129 1.95 27.93 1.56
C ARG A 129 1.23 28.89 2.51
N GLN A 130 -0.10 28.79 2.64
CA GLN A 130 -0.87 29.66 3.54
C GLN A 130 -0.51 29.42 5.00
N ILE A 131 -0.27 28.17 5.40
CA ILE A 131 -0.04 27.81 6.78
C ILE A 131 1.44 27.97 7.16
N THR A 132 2.36 27.47 6.34
CA THR A 132 3.79 27.44 6.70
C THR A 132 4.51 28.74 6.37
N MET A 133 4.20 29.40 5.25
CA MET A 133 4.90 30.60 4.82
C MET A 133 4.17 31.89 5.23
N LEU A 134 2.84 31.93 5.04
CA LEU A 134 2.06 33.15 5.27
C LEU A 134 1.41 33.20 6.65
N LEU A 135 1.47 32.09 7.41
CA LEU A 135 0.86 31.93 8.74
C LEU A 135 -0.64 32.30 8.76
N ASN A 136 -1.29 32.21 7.60
CA ASN A 136 -2.71 32.54 7.43
C ASN A 136 -3.57 31.30 7.70
N TRP A 137 -3.76 30.98 8.97
CA TRP A 137 -4.50 29.82 9.44
C TRP A 137 -5.96 29.82 9.01
N GLY A 138 -6.61 30.99 9.00
CA GLY A 138 -8.02 31.10 8.62
C GLY A 138 -8.24 30.64 7.17
N PHE A 139 -7.47 31.19 6.24
CA PHE A 139 -7.60 30.85 4.81
C PHE A 139 -7.08 29.44 4.51
N GLY A 140 -5.98 29.01 5.11
CA GLY A 140 -5.46 27.65 4.97
C GLY A 140 -6.45 26.58 5.47
N SER A 141 -7.13 26.84 6.60
CA SER A 141 -8.18 25.95 7.11
C SER A 141 -9.42 25.95 6.22
N ALA A 142 -9.84 27.08 5.67
CA ALA A 142 -10.96 27.15 4.72
C ALA A 142 -10.67 26.33 3.45
N LEU A 143 -9.47 26.43 2.88
CA LEU A 143 -9.03 25.61 1.75
C LEU A 143 -9.01 24.11 2.10
N SER A 144 -8.59 23.75 3.32
CA SER A 144 -8.60 22.36 3.81
C SER A 144 -10.02 21.80 3.92
N VAL A 145 -10.97 22.60 4.42
CA VAL A 145 -12.40 22.21 4.48
C VAL A 145 -12.97 22.07 3.06
N LEU A 146 -12.64 22.99 2.15
CA LEU A 146 -13.07 22.90 0.75
C LEU A 146 -12.53 21.63 0.07
N LEU A 147 -11.26 21.30 0.31
CA LEU A 147 -10.64 20.08 -0.24
C LEU A 147 -11.31 18.81 0.30
N ILE A 148 -11.56 18.71 1.60
CA ILE A 148 -12.22 17.52 2.17
C ILE A 148 -13.69 17.42 1.70
N ALA A 149 -14.39 18.55 1.61
CA ALA A 149 -15.76 18.59 1.10
C ALA A 149 -15.82 18.13 -0.37
N SER A 150 -14.88 18.55 -1.22
CA SER A 150 -14.81 18.09 -2.61
C SER A 150 -14.49 16.61 -2.73
N VAL A 151 -13.60 16.07 -1.90
CA VAL A 151 -13.33 14.62 -1.83
C VAL A 151 -14.57 13.85 -1.41
N LEU A 152 -15.26 14.28 -0.36
CA LEU A 152 -16.49 13.63 0.12
C LEU A 152 -17.63 13.73 -0.90
N LEU A 153 -17.75 14.86 -1.60
CA LEU A 153 -18.73 15.04 -2.67
C LEU A 153 -18.49 14.05 -3.81
N VAL A 154 -17.23 13.91 -4.27
CA VAL A 154 -16.88 12.97 -5.33
C VAL A 154 -17.10 11.53 -4.90
N LEU A 155 -16.71 11.16 -3.67
CA LEU A 155 -16.99 9.84 -3.11
C LEU A 155 -18.49 9.56 -3.04
N GLY A 156 -19.28 10.51 -2.54
CA GLY A 156 -20.73 10.41 -2.45
C GLY A 156 -21.39 10.27 -3.83
N LEU A 157 -20.99 11.10 -4.79
CA LEU A 157 -21.50 11.04 -6.16
C LEU A 157 -21.12 9.71 -6.85
N ALA A 158 -19.89 9.26 -6.68
CA ALA A 158 -19.43 8.00 -7.27
C ALA A 158 -20.17 6.79 -6.68
N THR A 159 -20.40 6.75 -5.37
CA THR A 159 -21.19 5.68 -4.74
C THR A 159 -22.64 5.71 -5.18
N TRP A 160 -23.21 6.89 -5.35
CA TRP A 160 -24.59 7.07 -5.84
C TRP A 160 -24.73 6.63 -7.30
N LEU A 161 -23.84 7.08 -8.20
CA LEU A 161 -23.86 6.74 -9.63
C LEU A 161 -23.55 5.26 -9.89
N ALA A 162 -22.57 4.70 -9.19
CA ALA A 162 -22.16 3.32 -9.38
C ALA A 162 -23.10 2.30 -8.71
N GLY A 163 -24.07 2.75 -7.91
CA GLY A 163 -24.92 1.86 -7.11
C GLY A 163 -24.12 0.98 -6.14
N VAL A 164 -22.85 1.32 -5.90
CA VAL A 164 -21.94 0.54 -5.06
C VAL A 164 -22.36 0.75 -3.61
N ARG A 165 -23.00 -0.23 -3.05
CA ARG A 165 -23.13 -0.31 -1.58
C ARG A 165 -21.69 -0.48 -1.05
N LEU A 166 -21.28 0.44 -0.18
CA LEU A 166 -20.00 0.32 0.53
C LEU A 166 -19.89 -1.11 1.08
N PRO A 167 -18.74 -1.81 0.89
CA PRO A 167 -18.61 -3.19 1.31
C PRO A 167 -19.01 -3.30 2.78
N GLU A 168 -19.97 -4.16 3.06
CA GLU A 168 -20.38 -4.47 4.43
C GLU A 168 -19.20 -5.18 5.10
N VAL A 169 -18.46 -4.45 5.92
CA VAL A 169 -17.45 -5.03 6.80
C VAL A 169 -18.19 -5.89 7.83
N GLY A 170 -18.04 -7.20 7.72
CA GLY A 170 -18.77 -8.17 8.55
C GLY A 170 -19.93 -8.89 7.89
N GLY A 171 -20.18 -8.66 6.60
CA GLY A 171 -21.09 -9.53 5.83
C GLY A 171 -20.46 -10.93 5.74
N ARG A 172 -21.09 -11.93 6.35
CA ARG A 172 -20.82 -13.33 6.07
C ARG A 172 -20.74 -13.45 4.56
N SER A 173 -19.62 -13.92 4.03
CA SER A 173 -19.62 -14.60 2.75
C SER A 173 -20.76 -15.63 2.85
N ARG A 174 -21.88 -15.36 2.18
CA ARG A 174 -22.90 -16.39 1.99
C ARG A 174 -22.13 -17.61 1.50
N PRO A 175 -22.26 -18.78 2.15
CA PRO A 175 -21.75 -19.99 1.55
C PRO A 175 -22.28 -19.98 0.12
N VAL A 176 -21.42 -20.08 -0.86
CA VAL A 176 -21.82 -20.39 -2.22
C VAL A 176 -22.67 -21.65 -2.04
N ALA A 177 -23.96 -21.52 -2.24
CA ALA A 177 -24.84 -22.65 -2.31
C ALA A 177 -24.29 -23.49 -3.47
N THR A 178 -23.54 -24.51 -3.13
CA THR A 178 -23.29 -25.62 -4.05
C THR A 178 -24.68 -26.16 -4.36
N GLY A 179 -25.13 -25.74 -5.54
CA GLY A 179 -26.42 -26.14 -6.06
C GLY A 179 -26.51 -27.66 -6.14
N GLY A 180 -27.28 -28.19 -5.25
CA GLY A 180 -27.88 -29.48 -5.23
C GLY A 180 -29.21 -29.26 -4.54
N GLN A 181 -30.21 -28.85 -5.29
CA GLN A 181 -31.58 -29.09 -4.88
C GLN A 181 -31.70 -30.60 -4.72
N VAL A 182 -31.70 -31.05 -3.47
CA VAL A 182 -32.34 -32.32 -3.15
C VAL A 182 -33.83 -31.98 -3.25
N GLU A 183 -34.47 -32.41 -4.36
CA GLU A 183 -35.89 -32.49 -4.50
C GLU A 183 -36.46 -33.21 -3.27
N ASP A 184 -37.36 -32.55 -2.56
CA ASP A 184 -38.17 -33.17 -1.52
C ASP A 184 -38.97 -34.30 -2.18
N ALA A 185 -38.43 -35.52 -2.07
CA ALA A 185 -39.16 -36.71 -2.37
C ALA A 185 -40.12 -36.97 -1.18
N ASP A 186 -41.39 -36.94 -1.48
CA ASP A 186 -42.54 -37.28 -0.63
C ASP A 186 -42.19 -38.27 0.50
N GLU A 187 -42.33 -37.80 1.72
CA GLU A 187 -42.32 -38.63 2.94
C GLU A 187 -43.61 -39.45 2.96
N LYS A 188 -43.56 -40.68 2.38
CA LYS A 188 -44.55 -41.71 2.70
C LYS A 188 -44.16 -42.36 4.02
N PRO A 189 -45.12 -42.53 4.96
CA PRO A 189 -44.89 -43.23 6.21
C PRO A 189 -44.56 -44.69 5.94
N LEU A 190 -43.40 -45.15 6.39
CA LEU A 190 -43.02 -46.54 6.36
C LEU A 190 -43.73 -47.27 7.51
N ASP A 191 -44.64 -48.16 7.12
CA ASP A 191 -45.31 -49.14 7.96
C ASP A 191 -44.30 -50.15 8.50
N GLY A 192 -44.36 -50.37 9.79
CA GLY A 192 -43.45 -51.26 10.49
C GLY A 192 -43.67 -52.71 10.16
N THR A 193 -42.70 -53.32 9.48
CA THR A 193 -42.45 -54.79 9.66
C THR A 193 -41.08 -55.20 9.06
N ARG A 194 -40.37 -56.02 9.87
CA ARG A 194 -39.30 -56.95 9.50
C ARG A 194 -37.89 -56.44 9.30
N TRP A 195 -37.14 -56.43 10.40
CA TRP A 195 -35.71 -56.65 10.38
C TRP A 195 -35.41 -58.15 10.32
N GLN A 196 -34.95 -58.64 9.17
CA GLN A 196 -34.23 -59.91 9.06
C GLN A 196 -33.20 -59.73 7.93
N GLY A 197 -31.93 -59.96 8.25
CA GLY A 197 -30.90 -60.16 7.28
C GLY A 197 -29.62 -59.34 7.57
N GLY A 198 -28.63 -60.00 8.18
CA GLY A 198 -27.29 -59.46 8.37
C GLY A 198 -26.66 -59.05 7.06
N ALA A 199 -26.40 -57.78 6.91
CA ALA A 199 -25.57 -57.21 5.87
C ALA A 199 -24.19 -56.94 6.46
N ARG A 200 -23.16 -57.55 5.88
CA ARG A 200 -21.74 -57.34 6.15
C ARG A 200 -21.44 -55.83 6.13
N LEU A 201 -20.74 -55.36 7.14
CA LEU A 201 -20.09 -54.07 7.13
C LEU A 201 -19.08 -54.05 5.96
N GLU A 202 -19.49 -53.54 4.81
CA GLU A 202 -18.56 -53.18 3.76
C GLU A 202 -17.71 -52.02 4.30
N GLN A 203 -16.41 -52.25 4.29
CA GLN A 203 -15.40 -51.28 4.65
C GLN A 203 -15.60 -50.01 3.82
N PRO A 204 -15.44 -48.82 4.39
CA PRO A 204 -15.49 -47.59 3.61
C PRO A 204 -14.39 -47.65 2.54
N VAL A 205 -14.79 -47.67 1.28
CA VAL A 205 -13.89 -47.51 0.14
C VAL A 205 -13.15 -46.21 0.34
N ALA A 206 -11.89 -46.28 0.73
CA ALA A 206 -11.01 -45.14 0.79
C ALA A 206 -10.99 -44.50 -0.61
N ALA A 207 -11.56 -43.31 -0.72
CA ALA A 207 -11.45 -42.53 -1.92
C ALA A 207 -9.96 -42.39 -2.26
N PRO A 208 -9.53 -42.67 -3.50
CA PRO A 208 -8.12 -42.60 -3.85
C PRO A 208 -7.68 -41.14 -3.66
N MET A 209 -6.84 -40.92 -2.63
CA MET A 209 -6.11 -39.68 -2.49
C MET A 209 -5.33 -39.45 -3.82
N LEU A 210 -5.85 -38.59 -4.65
CA LEU A 210 -5.15 -38.10 -5.83
C LEU A 210 -3.84 -37.48 -5.35
N ARG A 211 -2.79 -38.31 -5.31
CA ARG A 211 -1.39 -37.83 -5.21
C ARG A 211 -1.19 -36.86 -6.36
N ARG A 212 -1.34 -35.56 -6.11
CA ARG A 212 -0.96 -34.49 -7.03
C ARG A 212 0.54 -34.62 -7.29
N ARG A 213 0.90 -35.22 -8.43
CA ARG A 213 2.27 -35.22 -8.93
C ARG A 213 2.70 -33.77 -9.20
N PRO A 214 3.71 -33.23 -8.49
CA PRO A 214 4.08 -31.81 -8.59
C PRO A 214 4.68 -31.40 -9.95
N GLY A 215 4.93 -32.33 -10.85
CA GLY A 215 5.63 -32.04 -12.11
C GLY A 215 4.78 -31.57 -13.29
N ARG A 216 3.45 -31.81 -13.30
CA ARG A 216 2.61 -31.46 -14.44
C ARG A 216 1.95 -30.08 -14.34
N ALA A 217 1.79 -29.54 -13.15
CA ALA A 217 1.21 -28.20 -12.92
C ALA A 217 2.15 -27.10 -13.45
N ARG A 218 3.46 -27.23 -13.27
CA ARG A 218 4.45 -26.21 -13.70
C ARG A 218 4.54 -26.06 -15.21
N ARG A 219 4.41 -27.18 -15.99
CA ARG A 219 4.42 -27.14 -17.45
C ARG A 219 3.11 -26.61 -18.05
N ARG A 220 1.98 -26.72 -17.34
CA ARG A 220 0.69 -26.22 -17.80
C ARG A 220 0.61 -24.68 -17.65
N TRP A 221 1.26 -24.11 -16.64
CA TRP A 221 1.38 -22.66 -16.46
C TRP A 221 2.16 -21.98 -17.59
N LEU A 222 3.22 -22.62 -18.09
CA LEU A 222 4.03 -22.09 -19.20
C LEU A 222 3.32 -22.14 -20.56
N ARG A 223 2.31 -22.99 -20.73
CA ARG A 223 1.51 -23.07 -21.98
C ARG A 223 0.28 -22.15 -21.98
N CYS A 224 -0.21 -21.71 -20.84
CA CYS A 224 -1.26 -20.69 -20.74
C CYS A 224 -0.70 -19.26 -20.81
N ALA A 225 0.61 -19.09 -20.82
CA ALA A 225 1.29 -17.79 -20.87
C ALA A 225 1.49 -17.22 -22.28
N ALA A 226 1.00 -17.90 -23.33
CA ALA A 226 0.98 -17.34 -24.68
C ALA A 226 -0.29 -16.47 -24.89
N GLY A 227 -0.48 -15.46 -24.04
CA GLY A 227 -1.33 -14.32 -24.39
C GLY A 227 -0.75 -13.62 -25.64
N PRO A 228 -1.55 -12.82 -26.34
CA PRO A 228 -1.06 -12.11 -27.52
C PRO A 228 0.19 -11.31 -27.17
N ALA A 229 1.21 -11.37 -28.00
CA ALA A 229 2.54 -10.79 -27.76
C ALA A 229 2.48 -9.31 -27.35
N TRP A 230 1.50 -8.56 -27.84
CA TRP A 230 1.30 -7.16 -27.47
C TRP A 230 0.99 -6.95 -25.96
N LEU A 231 0.31 -7.91 -25.30
CA LEU A 231 0.08 -7.84 -23.85
C LEU A 231 1.39 -7.99 -23.07
N GLY A 232 2.29 -8.85 -23.54
CA GLY A 232 3.62 -8.98 -22.98
C GLY A 232 4.45 -7.71 -23.13
N ILE A 233 4.38 -7.08 -24.30
CA ILE A 233 5.04 -5.80 -24.59
C ILE A 233 4.45 -4.69 -23.71
N ALA A 234 3.12 -4.57 -23.63
CA ALA A 234 2.46 -3.58 -22.78
C ALA A 234 2.81 -3.75 -21.29
N ALA A 235 2.78 -4.98 -20.79
CA ALA A 235 3.20 -5.28 -19.42
C ALA A 235 4.67 -4.93 -19.21
N GLY A 236 5.56 -5.27 -20.16
CA GLY A 236 6.97 -4.90 -20.12
C GLY A 236 7.18 -3.39 -20.09
N ALA A 237 6.46 -2.62 -20.91
CA ALA A 237 6.51 -1.17 -20.92
C ALA A 237 6.09 -0.57 -19.57
N VAL A 238 5.02 -1.10 -18.94
CA VAL A 238 4.58 -0.69 -17.60
C VAL A 238 5.65 -1.02 -16.56
N TYR A 239 6.29 -2.19 -16.62
CA TYR A 239 7.38 -2.54 -15.69
C TYR A 239 8.58 -1.62 -15.87
N VAL A 240 8.98 -1.32 -17.09
CA VAL A 240 10.07 -0.38 -17.38
C VAL A 240 9.71 1.01 -16.85
N PHE A 241 8.50 1.51 -17.13
CA PHE A 241 8.03 2.80 -16.62
C PHE A 241 8.09 2.88 -15.10
N LEU A 242 7.74 1.79 -14.39
CA LEU A 242 7.73 1.76 -12.93
C LEU A 242 9.14 1.60 -12.31
N LEU A 243 10.04 0.89 -12.97
CA LEU A 243 11.36 0.56 -12.40
C LEU A 243 12.48 1.48 -12.88
N ALA A 244 12.36 2.04 -14.09
CA ALA A 244 13.41 2.87 -14.69
C ALA A 244 13.82 4.07 -13.83
N PRO A 245 12.90 4.84 -13.22
CA PRO A 245 13.29 5.97 -12.36
C PRO A 245 14.15 5.54 -11.17
N ILE A 246 13.79 4.41 -10.53
CA ILE A 246 14.53 3.88 -9.37
C ILE A 246 15.90 3.37 -9.81
N ALA A 247 15.94 2.59 -10.89
CA ALA A 247 17.19 2.07 -11.44
C ALA A 247 18.15 3.19 -11.83
N LEU A 248 17.60 4.27 -12.40
CA LEU A 248 18.39 5.46 -12.75
C LEU A 248 19.03 6.11 -11.52
N VAL A 249 18.23 6.37 -10.47
CA VAL A 249 18.76 7.00 -9.24
C VAL A 249 19.85 6.14 -8.63
N VAL A 250 19.66 4.81 -8.60
CA VAL A 250 20.70 3.88 -8.13
C VAL A 250 21.95 3.98 -9.00
N ALA A 251 21.83 4.01 -10.34
CA ALA A 251 22.98 4.19 -11.22
C ALA A 251 23.68 5.54 -11.02
N MET A 252 22.92 6.61 -10.84
CA MET A 252 23.43 7.97 -10.59
C MET A 252 24.14 8.10 -9.24
N SER A 253 23.78 7.30 -8.24
CA SER A 253 24.44 7.32 -6.92
C SER A 253 25.92 6.90 -6.97
N PHE A 254 26.30 6.17 -8.03
CA PHE A 254 27.68 5.77 -8.30
C PHE A 254 28.41 6.69 -9.30
N SER A 255 27.79 7.80 -9.70
CA SER A 255 28.41 8.71 -10.68
C SER A 255 29.62 9.46 -10.09
N SER A 256 30.67 9.61 -10.91
CA SER A 256 31.81 10.47 -10.59
C SER A 256 31.56 11.95 -10.88
N SER A 257 30.44 12.29 -11.55
CA SER A 257 30.09 13.66 -11.94
C SER A 257 29.49 14.45 -10.76
N GLN A 258 29.84 15.73 -10.68
CA GLN A 258 29.16 16.68 -9.79
C GLN A 258 27.80 17.17 -10.32
N TYR A 259 27.47 16.82 -11.55
CA TYR A 259 26.20 17.18 -12.19
C TYR A 259 25.38 15.91 -12.44
N LEU A 260 24.07 16.06 -12.42
CA LEU A 260 23.12 15.01 -12.72
C LEU A 260 23.09 14.71 -14.24
N ARG A 261 24.14 14.06 -14.73
CA ARG A 261 24.31 13.67 -16.14
C ARG A 261 24.25 12.16 -16.28
N PHE A 262 23.47 11.70 -17.23
CA PHE A 262 23.41 10.29 -17.62
C PHE A 262 23.76 10.13 -19.10
N PRO A 263 24.53 9.10 -19.50
CA PRO A 263 25.18 8.12 -18.65
C PRO A 263 26.26 8.74 -17.76
N PRO A 264 26.56 8.16 -16.57
CA PRO A 264 27.60 8.66 -15.71
C PRO A 264 28.97 8.57 -16.41
N PRO A 265 29.81 9.62 -16.36
CA PRO A 265 31.11 9.62 -17.06
C PRO A 265 32.12 8.67 -16.43
N GLY A 266 31.90 8.22 -15.21
CA GLY A 266 32.69 7.26 -14.46
C GLY A 266 31.97 6.80 -13.22
N LEU A 267 32.50 5.74 -12.58
CA LEU A 267 31.97 5.22 -11.33
C LEU A 267 32.79 5.72 -10.13
N SER A 268 32.10 6.14 -9.07
CA SER A 268 32.71 6.64 -7.83
C SER A 268 31.78 6.39 -6.63
N LEU A 269 32.35 6.22 -5.46
CA LEU A 269 31.62 6.16 -4.19
C LEU A 269 31.65 7.50 -3.43
N GLN A 270 32.04 8.60 -4.11
CA GLN A 270 32.22 9.91 -3.46
C GLN A 270 30.94 10.40 -2.77
N TRP A 271 29.75 10.18 -3.34
CA TRP A 271 28.46 10.62 -2.77
C TRP A 271 28.07 9.80 -1.55
N PHE A 272 28.41 8.52 -1.52
CA PHE A 272 28.27 7.71 -0.30
C PHE A 272 29.23 8.18 0.79
N ARG A 273 30.49 8.50 0.44
CA ARG A 273 31.47 9.09 1.40
C ARG A 273 30.99 10.43 1.92
N ALA A 274 30.42 11.29 1.06
CA ALA A 274 29.85 12.58 1.44
C ALA A 274 28.68 12.39 2.42
N TYR A 275 27.79 11.43 2.17
CA TYR A 275 26.69 11.11 3.07
C TYR A 275 27.17 10.59 4.43
N PHE A 276 28.04 9.57 4.45
CA PHE A 276 28.56 8.99 5.70
C PHE A 276 29.51 9.93 6.46
N GLY A 277 30.13 10.88 5.78
CA GLY A 277 30.98 11.90 6.38
C GLY A 277 30.23 13.12 6.92
N SER A 278 28.94 13.23 6.65
CA SER A 278 28.13 14.37 7.12
C SER A 278 27.31 13.97 8.34
N ALA A 279 27.63 14.57 9.49
CA ALA A 279 26.86 14.39 10.72
C ALA A 279 25.37 14.71 10.51
N GLU A 280 25.07 15.77 9.75
CA GLU A 280 23.69 16.18 9.51
C GLU A 280 22.86 15.13 8.75
N TRP A 281 23.41 14.40 7.77
CA TRP A 281 22.70 13.33 7.08
C TRP A 281 22.50 12.12 7.98
N ILE A 282 23.51 11.79 8.78
CA ILE A 282 23.44 10.66 9.74
C ILE A 282 22.42 10.95 10.84
N ASP A 283 22.45 12.15 11.44
CA ASP A 283 21.49 12.54 12.49
C ASP A 283 20.05 12.53 11.96
N ALA A 284 19.81 13.05 10.75
CA ALA A 284 18.49 13.01 10.11
C ALA A 284 18.01 11.57 9.85
N THR A 285 18.95 10.68 9.50
CA THR A 285 18.62 9.25 9.28
C THR A 285 18.29 8.55 10.59
N LEU A 286 19.10 8.76 11.64
CA LEU A 286 18.87 8.18 12.96
C LEU A 286 17.55 8.67 13.57
N LEU A 287 17.25 9.96 13.46
CA LEU A 287 15.98 10.53 13.90
C LEU A 287 14.79 9.90 13.16
N SER A 288 14.90 9.73 11.84
CA SER A 288 13.85 9.07 11.06
C SER A 288 13.65 7.61 11.45
N LEU A 289 14.73 6.88 11.75
CA LEU A 289 14.67 5.51 12.25
C LEU A 289 14.00 5.43 13.61
N GLU A 290 14.38 6.31 14.53
CA GLU A 290 13.77 6.40 15.87
C GLU A 290 12.27 6.63 15.77
N ILE A 291 11.84 7.64 15.01
CA ILE A 291 10.42 7.96 14.80
C ILE A 291 9.70 6.78 14.15
N ALA A 292 10.30 6.14 13.14
CA ALA A 292 9.69 5.03 12.44
C ALA A 292 9.52 3.79 13.34
N VAL A 293 10.47 3.51 14.22
CA VAL A 293 10.38 2.41 15.20
C VAL A 293 9.29 2.70 16.24
N VAL A 294 9.25 3.90 16.78
CA VAL A 294 8.21 4.31 17.75
C VAL A 294 6.83 4.22 17.10
N THR A 295 6.68 4.75 15.89
CA THR A 295 5.43 4.67 15.10
C THR A 295 5.05 3.21 14.78
N MET A 296 6.01 2.38 14.42
CA MET A 296 5.79 0.95 14.16
C MET A 296 5.21 0.26 15.39
N ILE A 297 5.80 0.48 16.55
CA ILE A 297 5.33 -0.12 17.81
C ILE A 297 3.94 0.41 18.18
N ALA A 298 3.78 1.72 18.24
CA ALA A 298 2.52 2.35 18.62
C ALA A 298 1.39 2.02 17.64
N GLY A 299 1.64 2.14 16.33
CA GLY A 299 0.67 1.84 15.27
C GLY A 299 0.29 0.36 15.24
N THR A 300 1.25 -0.54 15.48
CA THR A 300 0.97 -1.99 15.54
C THR A 300 0.10 -2.34 16.75
N VAL A 301 0.41 -1.81 17.92
CA VAL A 301 -0.39 -2.04 19.14
C VAL A 301 -1.80 -1.47 18.97
N LEU A 302 -1.91 -0.19 18.65
CA LEU A 302 -3.22 0.48 18.50
C LEU A 302 -4.03 -0.11 17.35
N GLY A 303 -3.40 -0.39 16.21
CA GLY A 303 -4.05 -0.98 15.05
C GLY A 303 -4.53 -2.41 15.30
N THR A 304 -3.74 -3.23 16.02
CA THR A 304 -4.14 -4.58 16.40
C THR A 304 -5.31 -4.57 17.39
N LEU A 305 -5.24 -3.72 18.42
CA LEU A 305 -6.35 -3.55 19.38
C LEU A 305 -7.61 -3.04 18.68
N GLY A 306 -7.47 -2.06 17.78
CA GLY A 306 -8.56 -1.55 16.96
C GLY A 306 -9.18 -2.64 16.08
N ALA A 307 -8.36 -3.47 15.42
CA ALA A 307 -8.81 -4.58 14.58
C ALA A 307 -9.59 -5.62 15.40
N ILE A 308 -9.10 -5.99 16.59
CA ILE A 308 -9.80 -6.93 17.49
C ILE A 308 -11.16 -6.36 17.90
N GLY A 309 -11.22 -5.09 18.32
CA GLY A 309 -12.47 -4.44 18.70
C GLY A 309 -13.46 -4.38 17.53
N LEU A 310 -13.00 -4.02 16.33
CA LEU A 310 -13.85 -3.89 15.15
C LEU A 310 -14.42 -5.22 14.64
N VAL A 311 -13.65 -6.31 14.71
CA VAL A 311 -14.09 -7.63 14.22
C VAL A 311 -14.93 -8.36 15.26
N ARG A 312 -14.61 -8.22 16.55
CA ARG A 312 -15.25 -8.98 17.64
C ARG A 312 -16.50 -8.32 18.20
N VAL A 313 -16.57 -7.00 18.18
CA VAL A 313 -17.75 -6.27 18.70
C VAL A 313 -18.80 -6.15 17.62
N ARG A 314 -19.93 -6.85 17.82
CA ARG A 314 -21.09 -6.80 16.91
C ARG A 314 -22.07 -5.71 17.37
N HIS A 315 -21.73 -4.45 17.09
CA HIS A 315 -22.58 -3.31 17.44
C HIS A 315 -22.76 -2.42 16.20
N TRP A 316 -23.88 -1.72 16.10
CA TRP A 316 -24.15 -0.83 14.96
C TRP A 316 -23.11 0.29 14.81
N SER A 317 -22.59 0.79 15.93
CA SER A 317 -21.54 1.83 15.95
C SER A 317 -20.20 1.35 15.40
N THR A 318 -19.96 0.04 15.30
CA THR A 318 -18.68 -0.50 14.81
C THR A 318 -18.40 -0.07 13.36
N ARG A 319 -19.46 0.08 12.54
CA ARG A 319 -19.32 0.58 11.16
C ARG A 319 -18.87 2.04 11.14
N ALA A 320 -19.46 2.89 11.98
CA ALA A 320 -19.06 4.29 12.08
C ALA A 320 -17.61 4.42 12.62
N LEU A 321 -17.27 3.63 13.64
CA LEU A 321 -15.92 3.60 14.20
C LEU A 321 -14.88 3.12 13.18
N TYR A 322 -15.21 2.11 12.37
CA TYR A 322 -14.36 1.66 11.26
C TYR A 322 -14.11 2.79 10.26
N GLY A 323 -15.16 3.52 9.86
CA GLY A 323 -15.03 4.68 8.99
C GLY A 323 -14.14 5.78 9.57
N VAL A 324 -14.29 6.09 10.86
CA VAL A 324 -13.46 7.08 11.57
C VAL A 324 -12.00 6.62 11.64
N LEU A 325 -11.74 5.37 12.01
CA LEU A 325 -10.38 4.84 12.14
C LEU A 325 -9.66 4.72 10.79
N LEU A 326 -10.38 4.54 9.69
CA LEU A 326 -9.81 4.53 8.35
C LEU A 326 -9.79 5.90 7.65
N SER A 327 -10.43 6.91 8.24
CA SER A 327 -10.51 8.25 7.63
C SER A 327 -9.14 8.86 7.30
N PRO A 328 -8.04 8.66 8.09
CA PRO A 328 -6.74 9.22 7.73
C PRO A 328 -6.14 8.63 6.44
N MET A 329 -6.57 7.42 6.04
CA MET A 329 -6.14 6.79 4.79
C MET A 329 -6.82 7.41 3.56
N ILE A 330 -8.03 7.96 3.75
CA ILE A 330 -8.83 8.57 2.67
C ILE A 330 -8.59 10.08 2.62
N ALA A 331 -8.36 10.70 3.79
CA ALA A 331 -8.12 12.14 3.88
C ALA A 331 -6.81 12.50 3.17
N PRO A 332 -6.79 13.61 2.39
CA PRO A 332 -5.56 14.16 1.86
C PRO A 332 -4.51 14.38 2.96
N GLN A 333 -3.29 13.90 2.74
CA GLN A 333 -2.21 13.98 3.76
C GLN A 333 -1.96 15.40 4.26
N ILE A 334 -2.09 16.39 3.38
CA ILE A 334 -1.92 17.80 3.74
C ILE A 334 -2.91 18.25 4.82
N ILE A 335 -4.14 17.75 4.80
CA ILE A 335 -5.16 18.07 5.81
C ILE A 335 -4.80 17.43 7.14
N THR A 336 -4.36 16.17 7.12
CA THR A 336 -3.90 15.47 8.33
C THR A 336 -2.70 16.18 8.94
N ALA A 337 -1.72 16.58 8.12
CA ALA A 337 -0.55 17.33 8.55
C ALA A 337 -0.93 18.67 9.21
N THR A 338 -1.83 19.42 8.56
CA THR A 338 -2.34 20.71 9.08
C THR A 338 -3.08 20.53 10.41
N ALA A 339 -3.95 19.53 10.51
CA ALA A 339 -4.69 19.25 11.73
C ALA A 339 -3.76 18.84 12.89
N CYS A 340 -2.80 17.97 12.63
CA CYS A 340 -1.77 17.61 13.61
C CYS A 340 -0.94 18.81 14.02
N TYR A 341 -0.51 19.64 13.08
CA TYR A 341 0.25 20.84 13.39
C TYR A 341 -0.55 21.80 14.27
N ALA A 342 -1.82 22.09 13.93
CA ALA A 342 -2.67 22.94 14.76
C ALA A 342 -2.83 22.43 16.20
N LEU A 343 -2.96 21.11 16.36
CA LEU A 343 -3.03 20.48 17.68
C LEU A 343 -1.71 20.61 18.44
N PHE A 344 -0.59 20.26 17.81
CA PHE A 344 0.71 20.24 18.49
C PHE A 344 1.28 21.64 18.75
N VAL A 345 0.90 22.66 17.98
CA VAL A 345 1.17 24.07 18.32
C VAL A 345 0.51 24.42 19.65
N LYS A 346 -0.78 24.08 19.84
CA LYS A 346 -1.50 24.33 21.10
C LYS A 346 -0.88 23.58 22.29
N LEU A 347 -0.39 22.37 22.05
CA LEU A 347 0.26 21.54 23.06
C LEU A 347 1.74 21.91 23.29
N ARG A 348 2.30 22.85 22.50
CA ARG A 348 3.72 23.24 22.51
C ARG A 348 4.68 22.06 22.29
N LEU A 349 4.28 21.11 21.43
CA LEU A 349 5.03 19.89 21.14
C LEU A 349 5.66 19.88 19.73
N VAL A 350 5.48 20.95 18.94
CA VAL A 350 6.10 21.05 17.61
C VAL A 350 7.61 20.93 17.71
N GLY A 351 8.22 20.14 16.83
CA GLY A 351 9.66 19.82 16.85
C GLY A 351 10.04 18.66 17.76
N SER A 352 9.09 18.08 18.52
CA SER A 352 9.37 16.93 19.37
C SER A 352 9.18 15.60 18.64
N VAL A 353 10.03 14.61 18.94
CA VAL A 353 9.91 13.23 18.42
C VAL A 353 8.53 12.64 18.72
N VAL A 354 8.00 12.93 19.91
CA VAL A 354 6.69 12.42 20.35
C VAL A 354 5.56 12.93 19.45
N ALA A 355 5.55 14.22 19.12
CA ALA A 355 4.52 14.79 18.25
C ALA A 355 4.58 14.22 16.84
N ILE A 356 5.79 14.09 16.28
CA ILE A 356 5.98 13.54 14.94
C ILE A 356 5.57 12.07 14.92
N ALA A 357 6.05 11.26 15.87
CA ALA A 357 5.69 9.85 15.96
C ALA A 357 4.18 9.64 16.20
N ALA A 358 3.53 10.47 17.01
CA ALA A 358 2.08 10.42 17.21
C ALA A 358 1.31 10.73 15.89
N ALA A 359 1.71 11.76 15.17
CA ALA A 359 1.11 12.11 13.88
C ALA A 359 1.32 11.01 12.82
N HIS A 360 2.54 10.44 12.75
CA HIS A 360 2.82 9.30 11.87
C HIS A 360 2.02 8.07 12.26
N THR A 361 1.77 7.85 13.57
CA THR A 361 0.94 6.75 14.07
C THR A 361 -0.51 6.88 13.57
N VAL A 362 -1.06 8.09 13.49
CA VAL A 362 -2.39 8.32 12.91
C VAL A 362 -2.47 7.83 11.46
N LEU A 363 -1.44 8.08 10.65
CA LEU A 363 -1.39 7.60 9.25
C LEU A 363 -1.12 6.10 9.14
N ALA A 364 -0.33 5.53 10.05
CA ALA A 364 0.10 4.13 9.98
C ALA A 364 -0.97 3.15 10.50
N THR A 365 -1.72 3.55 11.53
CA THR A 365 -2.72 2.70 12.22
C THR A 365 -3.77 2.10 11.28
N PRO A 366 -4.35 2.81 10.29
CA PRO A 366 -5.31 2.23 9.34
C PRO A 366 -4.77 1.02 8.58
N PHE A 367 -3.51 1.05 8.15
CA PHE A 367 -2.88 -0.06 7.42
C PHE A 367 -2.78 -1.32 8.29
N VAL A 368 -2.45 -1.15 9.56
CA VAL A 368 -2.42 -2.25 10.53
C VAL A 368 -3.84 -2.79 10.76
N ILE A 369 -4.83 -1.91 10.97
CA ILE A 369 -6.23 -2.31 11.16
C ILE A 369 -6.71 -3.16 9.98
N VAL A 370 -6.53 -2.70 8.75
CA VAL A 370 -6.98 -3.43 7.55
C VAL A 370 -6.29 -4.79 7.43
N THR A 371 -4.98 -4.84 7.66
CA THR A 371 -4.20 -6.07 7.54
C THR A 371 -4.60 -7.10 8.59
N VAL A 372 -4.68 -6.68 9.85
CA VAL A 372 -5.01 -7.55 10.98
C VAL A 372 -6.48 -7.96 10.98
N SER A 373 -7.41 -7.03 10.67
CA SER A 373 -8.85 -7.35 10.57
C SER A 373 -9.11 -8.40 9.49
N SER A 374 -8.43 -8.29 8.33
CA SER A 374 -8.58 -9.25 7.23
C SER A 374 -8.10 -10.64 7.62
N ALA A 375 -7.05 -10.75 8.41
CA ALA A 375 -6.55 -12.02 8.92
C ALA A 375 -7.46 -12.58 10.04
N LEU A 376 -7.87 -11.72 10.97
CA LEU A 376 -8.73 -12.09 12.09
C LEU A 376 -10.10 -12.59 11.61
N ALA A 377 -10.65 -12.03 10.54
CA ALA A 377 -11.91 -12.47 9.94
C ALA A 377 -11.85 -13.88 9.33
N GLN A 378 -10.64 -14.42 9.09
CA GLN A 378 -10.42 -15.78 8.57
C GLN A 378 -10.20 -16.82 9.69
N VAL A 379 -10.00 -16.38 10.93
CA VAL A 379 -9.83 -17.28 12.09
C VAL A 379 -11.21 -17.70 12.59
N ASP A 380 -11.43 -19.02 12.70
CA ASP A 380 -12.67 -19.55 13.26
C ASP A 380 -12.73 -19.30 14.77
N GLU A 381 -13.71 -18.51 15.21
CA GLU A 381 -13.95 -18.17 16.62
C GLU A 381 -14.20 -19.42 17.48
N ARG A 382 -14.64 -20.54 16.87
CA ARG A 382 -14.90 -21.81 17.59
C ARG A 382 -13.64 -22.37 18.23
N LEU A 383 -12.46 -22.10 17.68
CA LEU A 383 -11.18 -22.51 18.26
C LEU A 383 -10.96 -21.92 19.66
N GLU A 384 -11.28 -20.61 19.81
CA GLU A 384 -11.21 -19.97 21.13
C GLU A 384 -12.30 -20.46 22.08
N TRP A 385 -13.52 -20.68 21.57
CA TRP A 385 -14.62 -21.22 22.40
C TRP A 385 -14.30 -22.61 22.92
N ALA A 386 -13.71 -23.48 22.09
CA ALA A 386 -13.27 -24.79 22.51
C ALA A 386 -12.21 -24.73 23.63
N ALA A 387 -11.21 -23.85 23.48
CA ALA A 387 -10.19 -23.65 24.50
C ALA A 387 -10.77 -23.09 25.81
N ARG A 388 -11.73 -22.16 25.72
CA ARG A 388 -12.43 -21.65 26.90
C ARG A 388 -13.30 -22.73 27.57
N GLY A 389 -13.93 -23.61 26.78
CA GLY A 389 -14.65 -24.76 27.30
C GLY A 389 -13.76 -25.74 28.07
N LEU A 390 -12.46 -25.80 27.71
CA LEU A 390 -11.44 -26.58 28.43
C LEU A 390 -10.83 -25.83 29.65
N GLY A 391 -11.42 -24.70 30.06
CA GLY A 391 -11.01 -23.96 31.24
C GLY A 391 -9.98 -22.84 31.00
N MET A 392 -9.63 -22.53 29.74
CA MET A 392 -8.76 -21.38 29.46
C MET A 392 -9.50 -20.06 29.68
N GLY A 393 -8.87 -19.10 30.37
CA GLY A 393 -9.36 -17.72 30.40
C GLY A 393 -9.32 -17.05 29.01
N PRO A 394 -10.15 -16.00 28.76
CA PRO A 394 -10.30 -15.38 27.46
C PRO A 394 -8.98 -14.81 26.89
N LEU A 395 -8.19 -14.15 27.71
CA LEU A 395 -6.88 -13.62 27.29
C LEU A 395 -5.89 -14.71 26.94
N ARG A 396 -5.86 -15.81 27.74
CA ARG A 396 -4.97 -16.94 27.50
C ARG A 396 -5.36 -17.69 26.22
N ALA A 397 -6.67 -17.88 25.96
CA ALA A 397 -7.16 -18.48 24.73
C ALA A 397 -6.79 -17.61 23.51
N PHE A 398 -6.94 -16.30 23.59
CA PHE A 398 -6.51 -15.39 22.52
C PHE A 398 -5.01 -15.49 22.25
N VAL A 399 -4.18 -15.34 23.28
CA VAL A 399 -2.70 -15.35 23.14
C VAL A 399 -2.18 -16.69 22.64
N SER A 400 -2.79 -17.82 23.06
CA SER A 400 -2.31 -19.16 22.71
C SER A 400 -2.84 -19.68 21.37
N ILE A 401 -3.99 -19.17 20.89
CA ILE A 401 -4.65 -19.68 19.68
C ILE A 401 -4.72 -18.61 18.59
N THR A 402 -5.39 -17.48 18.85
CA THR A 402 -5.66 -16.49 17.82
C THR A 402 -4.42 -15.67 17.48
N ALA A 403 -3.70 -15.18 18.49
CA ALA A 403 -2.53 -14.34 18.27
C ALA A 403 -1.46 -15.00 17.40
N PRO A 404 -1.09 -16.28 17.59
CA PRO A 404 -0.16 -16.96 16.70
C PRO A 404 -0.69 -17.07 15.26
N LEU A 405 -1.98 -17.30 15.06
CA LEU A 405 -2.58 -17.42 13.72
C LEU A 405 -2.56 -16.10 12.95
N ILE A 406 -2.72 -14.97 13.64
CA ILE A 406 -2.69 -13.63 13.02
C ILE A 406 -1.32 -12.95 13.07
N MET A 407 -0.31 -13.55 13.69
CA MET A 407 1.04 -12.98 13.83
C MET A 407 1.67 -12.59 12.50
N PRO A 408 1.55 -13.36 11.40
CA PRO A 408 2.06 -12.94 10.09
C PRO A 408 1.39 -11.67 9.56
N ALA A 409 0.12 -11.43 9.90
CA ALA A 409 -0.59 -10.21 9.55
C ALA A 409 -0.16 -9.03 10.43
N ILE A 410 0.04 -9.25 11.73
CA ILE A 410 0.58 -8.24 12.65
C ILE A 410 1.98 -7.81 12.19
N ALA A 411 2.87 -8.76 11.90
CA ALA A 411 4.21 -8.48 11.39
C ALA A 411 4.17 -7.68 10.08
N SER A 412 3.23 -8.00 9.19
CA SER A 412 3.04 -7.24 7.95
C SER A 412 2.55 -5.83 8.21
N GLY A 413 1.59 -5.67 9.11
CA GLY A 413 1.11 -4.36 9.54
C GLY A 413 2.22 -3.52 10.15
N ALA A 414 3.09 -4.12 10.97
CA ALA A 414 4.27 -3.46 11.55
C ALA A 414 5.24 -2.95 10.47
N VAL A 415 5.54 -3.78 9.47
CA VAL A 415 6.37 -3.37 8.32
C VAL A 415 5.74 -2.21 7.55
N PHE A 416 4.43 -2.26 7.32
CA PHE A 416 3.71 -1.13 6.69
C PHE A 416 3.80 0.14 7.54
N ALA A 417 3.59 0.04 8.85
CA ALA A 417 3.67 1.18 9.76
C ALA A 417 5.07 1.80 9.76
N PHE A 418 6.12 0.97 9.78
CA PHE A 418 7.51 1.44 9.70
C PHE A 418 7.76 2.20 8.40
N ILE A 419 7.44 1.61 7.24
CA ILE A 419 7.72 2.21 5.94
C ILE A 419 6.93 3.50 5.75
N THR A 420 5.65 3.50 6.14
CA THR A 420 4.80 4.71 6.07
C THR A 420 5.39 5.85 6.87
N SER A 421 5.96 5.59 8.06
CA SER A 421 6.58 6.60 8.90
C SER A 421 7.95 7.03 8.37
N PHE A 422 8.76 6.08 7.90
CA PHE A 422 10.13 6.35 7.44
C PHE A 422 10.17 7.20 6.16
N ASP A 423 9.15 7.07 5.30
CA ASP A 423 9.01 7.82 4.04
C ASP A 423 8.15 9.09 4.16
N GLU A 424 7.62 9.38 5.35
CA GLU A 424 6.66 10.46 5.51
C GLU A 424 7.36 11.82 5.48
N VAL A 425 6.98 12.65 4.51
CA VAL A 425 7.56 13.99 4.30
C VAL A 425 6.57 15.11 4.60
N VAL A 426 5.26 14.91 4.33
CA VAL A 426 4.27 15.98 4.40
C VAL A 426 4.06 16.43 5.85
N ILE A 427 3.85 15.48 6.77
CA ILE A 427 3.76 15.77 8.21
C ILE A 427 5.10 16.31 8.74
N ALA A 428 6.21 15.74 8.26
CA ALA A 428 7.53 16.21 8.65
C ALA A 428 7.76 17.68 8.26
N LEU A 429 7.27 18.13 7.10
CA LEU A 429 7.35 19.55 6.69
C LEU A 429 6.69 20.50 7.70
N PHE A 430 5.61 20.06 8.34
CA PHE A 430 4.87 20.85 9.32
C PHE A 430 5.39 20.73 10.74
N LEU A 431 5.80 19.52 11.14
CA LEU A 431 6.06 19.21 12.55
C LEU A 431 7.54 19.19 12.93
N THR A 432 8.47 18.99 11.98
CA THR A 432 9.89 19.03 12.31
C THR A 432 10.39 20.46 12.38
N GLY A 433 11.20 20.75 13.39
CA GLY A 433 11.96 21.99 13.44
C GLY A 433 13.10 22.00 12.40
N THR A 434 13.71 23.18 12.21
CA THR A 434 14.86 23.34 11.30
C THR A 434 16.15 22.76 11.89
N ALA A 435 16.25 22.63 13.21
CA ALA A 435 17.46 22.15 13.89
C ALA A 435 17.66 20.62 13.75
N HIS A 436 16.59 19.85 13.74
CA HIS A 436 16.63 18.39 13.67
C HIS A 436 15.60 17.88 12.67
N PRO A 437 15.88 17.98 11.35
CA PRO A 437 14.96 17.50 10.32
C PRO A 437 15.02 15.97 10.23
N THR A 438 13.89 15.34 9.89
CA THR A 438 13.89 13.94 9.45
C THR A 438 14.58 13.79 8.10
N LEU A 439 14.99 12.57 7.74
CA LEU A 439 15.65 12.31 6.46
C LEU A 439 14.79 12.74 5.25
N PRO A 440 13.47 12.42 5.16
CA PRO A 440 12.64 12.95 4.07
C PRO A 440 12.54 14.47 4.06
N ARG A 441 12.48 15.12 5.22
CA ARG A 441 12.47 16.58 5.31
C ARG A 441 13.79 17.18 4.80
N LYS A 442 14.93 16.64 5.22
CA LYS A 442 16.24 17.09 4.76
C LYS A 442 16.42 16.88 3.25
N MET A 443 15.94 15.76 2.72
CA MET A 443 15.94 15.53 1.27
C MET A 443 15.07 16.54 0.53
N TRP A 444 13.89 16.87 1.07
CA TRP A 444 13.02 17.89 0.51
C TRP A 444 13.73 19.25 0.43
N ASP A 445 14.33 19.68 1.53
CA ASP A 445 15.04 20.95 1.59
C ASP A 445 16.22 20.97 0.60
N ALA A 446 16.97 19.87 0.47
CA ALA A 446 18.07 19.75 -0.49
C ALA A 446 17.60 19.77 -1.95
N VAL A 447 16.46 19.12 -2.28
CA VAL A 447 15.87 19.19 -3.64
C VAL A 447 15.37 20.61 -3.96
N ALA A 448 14.76 21.27 -2.97
CA ALA A 448 14.18 22.59 -3.16
C ALA A 448 15.24 23.72 -3.30
N MET A 449 16.38 23.58 -2.62
CA MET A 449 17.44 24.60 -2.61
C MET A 449 18.54 24.36 -3.64
N GLN A 450 19.05 23.13 -3.72
CA GLN A 450 20.12 22.75 -4.65
C GLN A 450 19.99 21.27 -4.99
N LEU A 451 20.03 20.95 -6.29
CA LEU A 451 20.09 19.57 -6.76
C LEU A 451 21.49 18.99 -6.49
N ASP A 452 21.74 18.61 -5.25
CA ASP A 452 22.98 17.97 -4.83
C ASP A 452 22.99 16.49 -5.30
N PRO A 453 24.02 16.03 -6.01
CA PRO A 453 24.16 14.61 -6.38
C PRO A 453 24.20 13.64 -5.18
N THR A 454 24.53 14.11 -3.97
CA THR A 454 24.43 13.32 -2.72
C THR A 454 23.02 12.76 -2.52
N LEU A 455 21.99 13.47 -3.01
CA LEU A 455 20.59 13.01 -3.00
C LEU A 455 20.39 11.64 -3.69
N ALA A 456 21.17 11.34 -4.74
CA ALA A 456 21.10 10.03 -5.38
C ALA A 456 21.61 8.91 -4.46
N ALA A 457 22.67 9.17 -3.70
CA ALA A 457 23.21 8.22 -2.70
C ALA A 457 22.22 8.04 -1.53
N VAL A 458 21.68 9.13 -0.99
CA VAL A 458 20.65 9.11 0.06
C VAL A 458 19.42 8.33 -0.40
N SER A 459 18.95 8.61 -1.62
CA SER A 459 17.83 7.91 -2.24
C SER A 459 18.07 6.41 -2.36
N THR A 460 19.29 6.01 -2.77
CA THR A 460 19.69 4.61 -2.88
C THR A 460 19.71 3.94 -1.51
N ILE A 461 20.20 4.62 -0.48
CA ILE A 461 20.19 4.13 0.91
C ILE A 461 18.75 3.95 1.39
N MET A 462 17.83 4.91 1.14
CA MET A 462 16.42 4.78 1.50
C MET A 462 15.76 3.58 0.81
N VAL A 463 16.02 3.38 -0.49
CA VAL A 463 15.52 2.20 -1.22
C VAL A 463 16.08 0.92 -0.61
N ALA A 464 17.37 0.87 -0.33
CA ALA A 464 18.02 -0.30 0.27
C ALA A 464 17.43 -0.62 1.66
N MET A 465 17.18 0.39 2.49
CA MET A 465 16.55 0.23 3.79
C MET A 465 15.11 -0.28 3.68
N SER A 466 14.32 0.27 2.77
CA SER A 466 12.94 -0.20 2.52
C SER A 466 12.93 -1.66 2.07
N VAL A 467 13.83 -2.04 1.15
CA VAL A 467 13.99 -3.42 0.70
C VAL A 467 14.43 -4.33 1.84
N LEU A 468 15.37 -3.90 2.67
CA LEU A 468 15.84 -4.67 3.83
C LEU A 468 14.70 -4.95 4.81
N VAL A 469 13.90 -3.96 5.16
CA VAL A 469 12.74 -4.11 6.05
C VAL A 469 11.72 -5.07 5.46
N LEU A 470 11.45 -4.99 4.15
CA LEU A 470 10.58 -5.94 3.46
C LEU A 470 11.12 -7.37 3.50
N LEU A 471 12.42 -7.55 3.27
CA LEU A 471 13.07 -8.87 3.32
C LEU A 471 13.01 -9.46 4.72
N ILE A 472 13.25 -8.65 5.76
CA ILE A 472 13.10 -9.07 7.17
C ILE A 472 11.65 -9.49 7.44
N GLY A 473 10.66 -8.70 7.00
CA GLY A 473 9.25 -9.03 7.15
C GLY A 473 8.84 -10.30 6.40
N GLN A 474 9.40 -10.57 5.23
CA GLN A 474 9.17 -11.83 4.51
C GLN A 474 9.87 -13.02 5.17
N ALA A 475 11.11 -12.85 5.61
CA ALA A 475 11.85 -13.89 6.29
C ALA A 475 11.16 -14.32 7.59
N SER A 476 10.64 -13.36 8.37
CA SER A 476 9.88 -13.65 9.59
C SER A 476 8.62 -14.45 9.31
N ARG A 477 7.90 -14.17 8.21
CA ARG A 477 6.73 -14.97 7.77
C ARG A 477 7.11 -16.39 7.42
N VAL A 478 8.14 -16.58 6.58
CA VAL A 478 8.59 -17.92 6.14
C VAL A 478 9.08 -18.75 7.33
N TRP A 479 9.79 -18.11 8.26
CA TRP A 479 10.25 -18.78 9.49
C TRP A 479 9.06 -19.22 10.35
N PHE A 480 8.07 -18.36 10.52
CA PHE A 480 6.86 -18.66 11.29
C PHE A 480 6.04 -19.80 10.68
N ASP A 481 5.86 -19.80 9.35
CA ASP A 481 5.16 -20.87 8.63
C ASP A 481 5.88 -22.21 8.76
N ARG A 482 7.22 -22.23 8.70
CA ARG A 482 8.02 -23.44 8.88
C ARG A 482 7.93 -23.99 10.30
N TYR A 483 7.98 -23.12 11.29
CA TYR A 483 7.90 -23.54 12.71
C TYR A 483 6.57 -24.20 13.02
N HIS A 484 5.45 -23.66 12.53
CA HIS A 484 4.13 -24.24 12.73
C HIS A 484 3.89 -25.52 11.92
N THR A 485 4.54 -25.67 10.77
CA THR A 485 4.44 -26.91 9.97
C THR A 485 5.26 -28.04 10.63
N ALA A 486 6.43 -27.75 11.17
CA ALA A 486 7.26 -28.71 11.89
C ALA A 486 6.57 -29.19 13.19
N ALA A 487 6.01 -28.26 13.97
CA ALA A 487 5.27 -28.63 15.19
C ALA A 487 4.02 -29.50 14.94
N ARG A 488 3.46 -29.46 13.73
CA ARG A 488 2.36 -30.37 13.31
C ARG A 488 2.86 -31.74 12.88
N SER A 489 4.08 -31.87 12.35
CA SER A 489 4.65 -33.16 11.95
C SER A 489 5.11 -33.98 13.17
N ASP A 490 5.49 -33.35 14.27
CA ASP A 490 5.95 -34.00 15.50
C ASP A 490 4.78 -34.42 16.43
N ALA A 491 3.56 -33.96 16.12
CA ALA A 491 2.34 -34.24 16.88
C ALA A 491 1.48 -35.38 16.27
N VAL A 492 1.90 -35.96 15.15
CA VAL A 492 1.30 -37.10 14.44
C VAL A 492 2.25 -38.31 14.53
#